data_a3831546c4566d5472a3fe8175a5d6f1
#
_entry.id   a3831546c4566d5472a3fe8175a5d6f1
#
_cell.length_a   1.000
_cell.length_b   1.000
_cell.length_c   1.000
_cell.angle_alpha   90.00
_cell.angle_beta   90.00
_cell.angle_gamma   90.00
#
_symmetry.space_group_name_H-M   'P 1'
#
loop_
_entity.id
_entity.type
_entity.pdbx_description
1 polymer ?
#
loop_
_entity_poly.entity_id
_entity_poly.type
_entity_poly.pdbx_seq_one_letter_code
_entity_poly.pdbx_strand_id
1 'polypeptide(L)'
;MEKNKYIYGASIQGIQGFIFSTNSLKDIVGGSELVEKICTTLFESNYLQGGTSIINAAGNIKCVYDDLQECEKTVLEFPKTVMLAAPGITISQAVVKVTEEELKTHFASCMDLLEKKLKIQRNKPARSMTVGFMGVERSRTTGLPAITQESQEYLDEGTLKKRELSIGGKATIALAEKSFGLKDLSPKNIALDIKRLTENNDWIAIIHADGNGLGQILSKFSSSMEKLKDFSEKLNQATCQAARAAFKKVYTAEDYTQDSSIFPFRPVVLGGDDMTMICKASLALDYVKVYLEEFENATRQKLGAENGLTACAGIAFIKSSYPFHYGYDLAETLCTQAKIVSKNPLIQKDAKNAPSSVMFYKVQAAS
;
A
#
# COMPACT_ATOMS: atom_id res chain seq x y z
N MET A 1 -31.36 27.84 9.01
CA MET A 1 -31.32 26.37 8.98
C MET A 1 -29.87 25.94 9.05
N GLU A 2 -29.50 25.12 10.01
CA GLU A 2 -28.18 24.55 10.07
C GLU A 2 -27.92 23.70 8.82
N LYS A 3 -26.82 23.96 8.12
CA LYS A 3 -26.43 23.22 6.91
C LYS A 3 -25.81 21.89 7.34
N ASN A 4 -26.47 20.78 7.00
CA ASN A 4 -25.91 19.45 7.24
C ASN A 4 -24.76 19.15 6.28
N LYS A 5 -23.77 18.40 6.76
CA LYS A 5 -22.67 17.83 6.01
C LYS A 5 -22.60 16.32 6.26
N TYR A 6 -22.05 15.58 5.32
CA TYR A 6 -21.99 14.13 5.38
C TYR A 6 -20.54 13.69 5.21
N ILE A 7 -19.93 13.19 6.29
CA ILE A 7 -18.57 12.64 6.25
C ILE A 7 -18.69 11.19 5.79
N TYR A 8 -18.20 10.91 4.61
CA TYR A 8 -18.12 9.56 4.07
C TYR A 8 -16.73 8.99 4.32
N GLY A 9 -16.67 7.73 4.72
CA GLY A 9 -15.43 6.97 4.83
C GLY A 9 -15.59 5.60 4.22
N ALA A 10 -14.55 5.17 3.51
CA ALA A 10 -14.46 3.82 2.97
C ALA A 10 -13.07 3.24 3.24
N SER A 11 -13.00 1.94 3.46
CA SER A 11 -11.76 1.21 3.67
C SER A 11 -11.80 -0.08 2.88
N ILE A 12 -10.84 -0.26 1.99
CA ILE A 12 -10.65 -1.48 1.22
C ILE A 12 -10.11 -2.55 2.17
N GLN A 13 -10.66 -3.76 2.08
CA GLN A 13 -10.30 -4.90 2.91
C GLN A 13 -9.60 -5.96 2.09
N GLY A 14 -8.68 -6.71 2.74
CA GLY A 14 -8.00 -7.83 2.10
C GLY A 14 -7.02 -7.41 1.01
N ILE A 15 -6.50 -6.18 1.06
CA ILE A 15 -5.56 -5.62 0.06
C ILE A 15 -4.38 -6.55 -0.14
N GLN A 16 -3.72 -6.97 0.93
CA GLN A 16 -2.55 -7.84 0.87
C GLN A 16 -2.89 -9.20 0.26
N GLY A 17 -3.97 -9.84 0.73
CA GLY A 17 -4.45 -11.10 0.15
C GLY A 17 -4.81 -10.97 -1.33
N PHE A 18 -5.34 -9.82 -1.75
CA PHE A 18 -5.60 -9.56 -3.16
C PHE A 18 -4.32 -9.37 -3.95
N ILE A 19 -3.40 -8.52 -3.52
CA ILE A 19 -2.16 -8.21 -4.22
C ILE A 19 -1.27 -9.45 -4.33
N PHE A 20 -1.07 -10.17 -3.22
CA PHE A 20 -0.08 -11.24 -3.10
C PHE A 20 -0.64 -12.66 -3.30
N SER A 21 -1.89 -12.80 -3.77
CA SER A 21 -2.49 -14.10 -4.12
C SER A 21 -1.83 -14.81 -5.31
N THR A 22 -0.71 -14.33 -5.79
CA THR A 22 -0.01 -14.79 -7.00
C THR A 22 1.49 -14.79 -6.79
N ASN A 23 2.21 -15.63 -7.55
CA ASN A 23 3.68 -15.60 -7.63
C ASN A 23 4.18 -14.78 -8.84
N SER A 24 3.28 -14.27 -9.66
CA SER A 24 3.61 -13.46 -10.83
C SER A 24 3.82 -12.01 -10.44
N LEU A 25 5.04 -11.52 -10.60
CA LEU A 25 5.39 -10.14 -10.24
C LEU A 25 4.54 -9.09 -10.99
N LYS A 26 4.22 -9.36 -12.26
CA LYS A 26 3.33 -8.49 -13.04
C LYS A 26 1.93 -8.38 -12.43
N ASP A 27 1.37 -9.50 -11.94
CA ASP A 27 0.04 -9.54 -11.34
C ASP A 27 0.05 -8.88 -9.95
N ILE A 28 1.15 -9.03 -9.17
CA ILE A 28 1.36 -8.35 -7.89
C ILE A 28 1.33 -6.83 -8.09
N VAL A 29 2.09 -6.34 -9.04
CA VAL A 29 2.17 -4.89 -9.32
C VAL A 29 0.86 -4.35 -9.87
N GLY A 30 0.23 -5.07 -10.81
CA GLY A 30 -1.08 -4.70 -11.30
C GLY A 30 -2.14 -4.67 -10.20
N GLY A 31 -2.04 -5.57 -9.22
CA GLY A 31 -2.91 -5.58 -8.03
C GLY A 31 -2.71 -4.35 -7.13
N SER A 32 -1.46 -3.98 -6.86
CA SER A 32 -1.13 -2.77 -6.08
C SER A 32 -1.65 -1.51 -6.76
N GLU A 33 -1.43 -1.41 -8.06
CA GLU A 33 -1.90 -0.29 -8.87
C GLU A 33 -3.42 -0.20 -8.94
N LEU A 34 -4.09 -1.35 -9.05
CA LEU A 34 -5.54 -1.38 -9.08
C LEU A 34 -6.14 -0.83 -7.78
N VAL A 35 -5.54 -1.17 -6.64
CA VAL A 35 -5.92 -0.62 -5.33
C VAL A 35 -5.70 0.89 -5.27
N GLU A 36 -4.55 1.38 -5.75
CA GLU A 36 -4.25 2.82 -5.81
C GLU A 36 -5.26 3.55 -6.71
N LYS A 37 -5.51 3.02 -7.90
CA LYS A 37 -6.47 3.59 -8.84
C LYS A 37 -7.89 3.66 -8.29
N ILE A 38 -8.33 2.66 -7.54
CA ILE A 38 -9.66 2.65 -6.90
C ILE A 38 -9.78 3.81 -5.92
N CYS A 39 -8.77 4.04 -5.10
CA CYS A 39 -8.79 5.09 -4.08
C CYS A 39 -8.63 6.50 -4.65
N THR A 40 -7.95 6.64 -5.78
CA THR A 40 -7.64 7.93 -6.40
C THR A 40 -8.54 8.20 -7.60
N THR A 41 -8.03 7.96 -8.79
CA THR A 41 -8.68 8.39 -10.06
C THR A 41 -10.09 7.85 -10.24
N LEU A 42 -10.36 6.61 -9.85
CA LEU A 42 -11.68 6.02 -10.03
C LEU A 42 -12.70 6.64 -9.06
N PHE A 43 -12.32 6.82 -7.80
CA PHE A 43 -13.18 7.46 -6.82
C PHE A 43 -13.36 8.94 -7.13
N GLU A 44 -12.27 9.67 -7.37
CA GLU A 44 -12.30 11.12 -7.61
C GLU A 44 -13.12 11.49 -8.85
N SER A 45 -12.95 10.74 -9.94
CA SER A 45 -13.63 11.04 -11.20
C SER A 45 -15.15 10.79 -11.15
N ASN A 46 -15.60 9.81 -10.37
CA ASN A 46 -16.99 9.37 -10.40
C ASN A 46 -17.81 9.79 -9.18
N TYR A 47 -17.18 9.97 -8.02
CA TYR A 47 -17.87 10.11 -6.75
C TYR A 47 -17.48 11.34 -5.93
N LEU A 48 -16.39 12.04 -6.27
CA LEU A 48 -15.97 13.22 -5.51
C LEU A 48 -16.58 14.52 -6.05
N GLN A 49 -17.47 14.47 -7.05
CA GLN A 49 -18.15 15.65 -7.58
C GLN A 49 -19.03 16.27 -6.47
N GLY A 50 -18.78 17.54 -6.14
CA GLY A 50 -19.47 18.24 -5.05
C GLY A 50 -19.02 17.84 -3.63
N GLY A 51 -18.00 17.00 -3.51
CA GLY A 51 -17.37 16.62 -2.23
C GLY A 51 -15.97 17.21 -2.08
N THR A 52 -15.49 17.25 -0.84
CA THR A 52 -14.12 17.67 -0.49
C THR A 52 -13.35 16.47 0.04
N SER A 53 -12.26 16.11 -0.64
CA SER A 53 -11.37 15.01 -0.21
C SER A 53 -10.60 15.39 1.05
N ILE A 54 -10.52 14.42 1.98
CA ILE A 54 -9.68 14.48 3.17
C ILE A 54 -8.47 13.54 2.98
N ILE A 55 -8.74 12.27 2.67
CA ILE A 55 -7.74 11.22 2.45
C ILE A 55 -8.21 10.33 1.32
N ASN A 56 -7.33 10.09 0.32
CA ASN A 56 -7.56 9.16 -0.78
C ASN A 56 -6.25 8.42 -1.06
N ALA A 57 -5.88 7.49 -0.19
CA ALA A 57 -4.63 6.75 -0.32
C ALA A 57 -4.65 5.43 0.46
N ALA A 58 -3.78 4.51 0.07
CA ALA A 58 -3.49 3.27 0.81
C ALA A 58 -4.75 2.47 1.23
N GLY A 59 -5.72 2.36 0.34
CA GLY A 59 -6.96 1.64 0.63
C GLY A 59 -7.97 2.38 1.51
N ASN A 60 -7.73 3.66 1.84
CA ASN A 60 -8.60 4.48 2.64
C ASN A 60 -9.09 5.70 1.87
N ILE A 61 -10.38 5.95 1.96
CA ILE A 61 -11.04 7.11 1.35
C ILE A 61 -11.83 7.82 2.45
N LYS A 62 -11.66 9.13 2.56
CA LYS A 62 -12.45 9.99 3.43
C LYS A 62 -12.74 11.29 2.72
N CYS A 63 -14.01 11.68 2.67
CA CYS A 63 -14.44 12.93 2.07
C CYS A 63 -15.68 13.49 2.78
N VAL A 64 -15.98 14.75 2.52
CA VAL A 64 -17.15 15.45 3.04
C VAL A 64 -18.04 15.84 1.86
N TYR A 65 -19.30 15.47 1.91
CA TYR A 65 -20.32 15.90 0.95
C TYR A 65 -21.19 16.98 1.55
N ASP A 66 -21.54 17.95 0.72
CA ASP A 66 -22.49 19.02 1.03
C ASP A 66 -23.93 18.61 0.76
N ASP A 67 -24.10 17.67 -0.16
CA ASP A 67 -25.41 17.16 -0.57
C ASP A 67 -25.60 15.70 -0.15
N LEU A 68 -26.80 15.41 0.39
CA LEU A 68 -27.19 14.06 0.76
C LEU A 68 -27.26 13.11 -0.47
N GLN A 69 -27.77 13.59 -1.59
CA GLN A 69 -27.97 12.75 -2.76
C GLN A 69 -26.63 12.24 -3.33
N GLU A 70 -25.62 13.10 -3.37
CA GLU A 70 -24.26 12.72 -3.83
C GLU A 70 -23.62 11.71 -2.84
N CYS A 71 -23.84 11.88 -1.54
CA CYS A 71 -23.39 10.92 -0.54
C CYS A 71 -24.10 9.57 -0.68
N GLU A 72 -25.43 9.57 -0.84
CA GLU A 72 -26.23 8.35 -1.05
C GLU A 72 -25.83 7.61 -2.33
N LYS A 73 -25.64 8.34 -3.42
CA LYS A 73 -25.14 7.77 -4.69
C LYS A 73 -23.80 7.04 -4.47
N THR A 74 -22.86 7.69 -3.77
CA THR A 74 -21.55 7.10 -3.45
C THR A 74 -21.71 5.82 -2.63
N VAL A 75 -22.53 5.84 -1.60
CA VAL A 75 -22.78 4.67 -0.74
C VAL A 75 -23.37 3.50 -1.51
N LEU A 76 -24.27 3.77 -2.47
CA LEU A 76 -24.97 2.72 -3.23
C LEU A 76 -24.13 2.17 -4.39
N GLU A 77 -23.39 3.03 -5.09
CA GLU A 77 -22.74 2.67 -6.35
C GLU A 77 -21.27 2.28 -6.20
N PHE A 78 -20.52 2.98 -5.32
CA PHE A 78 -19.08 2.77 -5.21
C PHE A 78 -18.67 1.34 -4.86
N PRO A 79 -19.33 0.61 -3.93
CA PRO A 79 -18.99 -0.78 -3.67
C PRO A 79 -19.13 -1.68 -4.89
N LYS A 80 -20.18 -1.47 -5.71
CA LYS A 80 -20.38 -2.19 -6.96
C LYS A 80 -19.27 -1.89 -7.96
N THR A 81 -18.90 -0.63 -8.08
CA THR A 81 -17.79 -0.19 -8.96
C THR A 81 -16.47 -0.84 -8.55
N VAL A 82 -16.18 -0.90 -7.24
CA VAL A 82 -15.00 -1.59 -6.72
C VAL A 82 -15.03 -3.09 -7.04
N MET A 83 -16.16 -3.76 -6.83
CA MET A 83 -16.31 -5.18 -7.16
C MET A 83 -16.07 -5.48 -8.64
N LEU A 84 -16.55 -4.62 -9.54
CA LEU A 84 -16.35 -4.77 -10.98
C LEU A 84 -14.93 -4.46 -11.43
N ALA A 85 -14.28 -3.48 -10.79
CA ALA A 85 -12.91 -3.09 -11.11
C ALA A 85 -11.88 -4.09 -10.56
N ALA A 86 -12.11 -4.61 -9.35
CA ALA A 86 -11.20 -5.50 -8.64
C ALA A 86 -11.96 -6.66 -7.98
N PRO A 87 -12.40 -7.66 -8.76
CA PRO A 87 -13.07 -8.85 -8.24
C PRO A 87 -12.20 -9.55 -7.18
N GLY A 88 -12.78 -9.79 -6.00
CA GLY A 88 -12.09 -10.37 -4.85
C GLY A 88 -11.71 -9.36 -3.75
N ILE A 89 -11.79 -8.06 -4.03
CA ILE A 89 -11.68 -7.02 -3.01
C ILE A 89 -13.04 -6.76 -2.36
N THR A 90 -13.03 -6.52 -1.05
CA THR A 90 -14.19 -6.06 -0.30
C THR A 90 -13.98 -4.64 0.22
N ILE A 91 -15.07 -3.90 0.39
CA ILE A 91 -15.04 -2.53 0.89
C ILE A 91 -15.97 -2.40 2.10
N SER A 92 -15.48 -1.76 3.15
CA SER A 92 -16.27 -1.32 4.30
C SER A 92 -16.50 0.17 4.21
N GLN A 93 -17.72 0.64 4.38
CA GLN A 93 -18.05 2.06 4.28
C GLN A 93 -18.94 2.51 5.42
N ALA A 94 -18.84 3.79 5.77
CA ALA A 94 -19.66 4.41 6.79
C ALA A 94 -19.92 5.88 6.50
N VAL A 95 -21.01 6.42 7.03
CA VAL A 95 -21.35 7.85 6.94
C VAL A 95 -21.65 8.40 8.32
N VAL A 96 -21.19 9.62 8.56
CA VAL A 96 -21.53 10.43 9.73
C VAL A 96 -22.19 11.72 9.26
N LYS A 97 -23.42 11.96 9.67
CA LYS A 97 -24.10 13.23 9.47
C LYS A 97 -23.68 14.18 10.57
N VAL A 98 -23.25 15.38 10.23
CA VAL A 98 -22.80 16.44 11.13
C VAL A 98 -23.35 17.78 10.66
N THR A 99 -23.34 18.78 11.53
CA THR A 99 -23.57 20.17 11.13
C THR A 99 -22.26 20.79 10.63
N GLU A 100 -22.36 21.88 9.89
CA GLU A 100 -21.16 22.62 9.45
C GLU A 100 -20.37 23.17 10.63
N GLU A 101 -21.04 23.52 11.72
CA GLU A 101 -20.41 23.98 12.96
C GLU A 101 -19.66 22.85 13.68
N GLU A 102 -20.27 21.66 13.83
CA GLU A 102 -19.59 20.48 14.39
C GLU A 102 -18.37 20.07 13.58
N LEU A 103 -18.47 20.14 12.24
CA LEU A 103 -17.34 19.84 11.37
C LEU A 103 -16.16 20.80 11.60
N LYS A 104 -16.42 22.08 11.89
CA LYS A 104 -15.39 23.09 12.16
C LYS A 104 -14.82 23.02 13.58
N THR A 105 -15.69 22.77 14.58
CA THR A 105 -15.31 22.88 16.01
C THR A 105 -14.93 21.55 16.63
N HIS A 106 -15.51 20.44 16.15
CA HIS A 106 -15.37 19.09 16.72
C HIS A 106 -14.91 18.05 15.69
N PHE A 107 -14.10 18.46 14.72
CA PHE A 107 -13.64 17.61 13.62
C PHE A 107 -13.05 16.27 14.08
N ALA A 108 -12.19 16.30 15.12
CA ALA A 108 -11.59 15.08 15.68
C ALA A 108 -12.64 14.07 16.15
N SER A 109 -13.67 14.55 16.88
CA SER A 109 -14.74 13.69 17.38
C SER A 109 -15.59 13.11 16.25
N CYS A 110 -15.82 13.89 15.20
CA CYS A 110 -16.52 13.43 14.00
C CYS A 110 -15.72 12.31 13.28
N MET A 111 -14.41 12.47 13.16
CA MET A 111 -13.52 11.46 12.57
C MET A 111 -13.44 10.20 13.44
N ASP A 112 -13.37 10.33 14.76
CA ASP A 112 -13.40 9.18 15.68
C ASP A 112 -14.71 8.40 15.57
N LEU A 113 -15.82 9.09 15.40
CA LEU A 113 -17.13 8.45 15.20
C LEU A 113 -17.16 7.70 13.85
N LEU A 114 -16.61 8.29 12.79
CA LEU A 114 -16.46 7.64 11.48
C LEU A 114 -15.63 6.37 11.60
N GLU A 115 -14.46 6.44 12.25
CA GLU A 115 -13.59 5.28 12.45
C GLU A 115 -14.26 4.17 13.27
N LYS A 116 -14.99 4.51 14.32
CA LYS A 116 -15.77 3.55 15.09
C LYS A 116 -16.81 2.84 14.23
N LYS A 117 -17.53 3.58 13.38
CA LYS A 117 -18.50 2.99 12.44
C LYS A 117 -17.83 2.11 11.39
N LEU A 118 -16.71 2.55 10.82
CA LEU A 118 -15.92 1.75 9.87
C LEU A 118 -15.43 0.45 10.52
N LYS A 119 -14.92 0.50 11.75
CA LYS A 119 -14.48 -0.67 12.51
C LYS A 119 -15.63 -1.67 12.74
N ILE A 120 -16.84 -1.19 13.03
CA ILE A 120 -18.03 -2.05 13.14
C ILE A 120 -18.34 -2.73 11.80
N GLN A 121 -18.24 -2.01 10.68
CA GLN A 121 -18.47 -2.58 9.35
C GLN A 121 -17.40 -3.61 8.96
N ARG A 122 -16.13 -3.38 9.30
CA ARG A 122 -15.05 -4.35 9.06
C ARG A 122 -15.30 -5.68 9.78
N ASN A 123 -15.92 -5.64 10.96
CA ASN A 123 -16.29 -6.84 11.72
C ASN A 123 -17.54 -7.55 11.17
N LYS A 124 -18.20 -6.98 10.15
CA LYS A 124 -19.31 -7.59 9.42
C LYS A 124 -18.90 -7.79 7.97
N PRO A 125 -17.95 -8.68 7.67
CA PRO A 125 -17.47 -8.87 6.30
C PRO A 125 -18.60 -9.33 5.42
N ALA A 126 -18.73 -8.71 4.25
CA ALA A 126 -19.61 -9.20 3.21
C ALA A 126 -19.09 -10.58 2.77
N ARG A 127 -19.92 -11.59 2.89
CA ARG A 127 -19.60 -12.93 2.36
C ARG A 127 -19.99 -12.95 0.89
N SER A 128 -19.01 -12.91 0.01
CA SER A 128 -19.23 -13.28 -1.39
C SER A 128 -19.37 -14.80 -1.46
N MET A 129 -20.41 -15.28 -2.10
CA MET A 129 -20.58 -16.70 -2.37
C MET A 129 -20.03 -16.99 -3.76
N THR A 130 -18.92 -17.71 -3.83
CA THR A 130 -18.40 -18.22 -5.10
C THR A 130 -19.19 -19.48 -5.44
N VAL A 131 -20.08 -19.39 -6.42
CA VAL A 131 -20.82 -20.55 -6.92
C VAL A 131 -19.87 -21.32 -7.83
N GLY A 132 -19.46 -22.50 -7.40
CA GLY A 132 -18.66 -23.42 -8.21
C GLY A 132 -19.55 -24.45 -8.89
N PHE A 133 -19.47 -24.49 -10.21
CA PHE A 133 -20.06 -25.62 -11.00
C PHE A 133 -18.96 -26.65 -11.27
N MET A 134 -19.30 -27.94 -11.25
CA MET A 134 -18.33 -29.03 -11.45
C MET A 134 -17.66 -29.01 -12.83
N GLY A 135 -18.29 -28.38 -13.83
CA GLY A 135 -17.78 -28.27 -15.20
C GLY A 135 -16.97 -26.99 -15.50
N VAL A 136 -16.67 -26.16 -14.48
CA VAL A 136 -15.92 -24.93 -14.68
C VAL A 136 -14.45 -25.14 -14.30
N GLU A 137 -13.56 -24.84 -15.24
CA GLU A 137 -12.12 -24.83 -14.97
C GLU A 137 -11.77 -23.77 -13.94
N ARG A 138 -10.72 -24.01 -13.15
CA ARG A 138 -10.31 -23.11 -12.08
C ARG A 138 -8.89 -22.62 -12.27
N SER A 139 -8.65 -21.37 -11.90
CA SER A 139 -7.30 -20.85 -11.74
C SER A 139 -6.54 -21.71 -10.74
N ARG A 140 -5.36 -22.20 -11.15
CA ARG A 140 -4.49 -22.97 -10.25
C ARG A 140 -3.87 -22.14 -9.13
N THR A 141 -3.83 -20.83 -9.32
CA THR A 141 -3.24 -19.88 -8.36
C THR A 141 -4.23 -19.50 -7.28
N THR A 142 -5.46 -19.17 -7.64
CA THR A 142 -6.47 -18.62 -6.70
C THR A 142 -7.55 -19.64 -6.32
N GLY A 143 -7.71 -20.73 -7.10
CA GLY A 143 -8.81 -21.68 -6.93
C GLY A 143 -10.18 -21.14 -7.38
N LEU A 144 -10.24 -19.89 -7.86
CA LEU A 144 -11.47 -19.28 -8.34
C LEU A 144 -11.83 -19.78 -9.76
N PRO A 145 -13.11 -19.69 -10.17
CA PRO A 145 -13.52 -20.01 -11.53
C PRO A 145 -12.73 -19.22 -12.57
N ALA A 146 -12.18 -19.91 -13.56
CA ALA A 146 -11.46 -19.27 -14.65
C ALA A 146 -12.44 -18.70 -15.68
N ILE A 147 -12.15 -17.51 -16.19
CA ILE A 147 -12.94 -16.87 -17.25
C ILE A 147 -12.21 -16.85 -18.59
N THR A 148 -10.89 -17.05 -18.58
CA THR A 148 -10.07 -17.08 -19.80
C THR A 148 -8.84 -17.96 -19.60
N GLN A 149 -8.16 -18.27 -20.71
CA GLN A 149 -6.89 -18.97 -20.73
C GLN A 149 -5.85 -18.13 -21.50
N GLU A 150 -4.70 -17.88 -20.89
CA GLU A 150 -3.55 -17.25 -21.50
C GLU A 150 -2.31 -18.14 -21.33
N SER A 151 -1.61 -18.43 -22.42
CA SER A 151 -0.33 -19.20 -22.38
C SER A 151 -0.40 -20.46 -21.48
N GLN A 152 -1.48 -21.25 -21.60
CA GLN A 152 -1.76 -22.44 -20.80
C GLN A 152 -2.09 -22.20 -19.30
N GLU A 153 -2.25 -20.97 -18.90
CA GLU A 153 -2.66 -20.58 -17.55
C GLU A 153 -4.15 -20.20 -17.56
N TYR A 154 -4.94 -20.81 -16.67
CA TYR A 154 -6.34 -20.47 -16.46
C TYR A 154 -6.45 -19.29 -15.50
N LEU A 155 -7.04 -18.18 -15.94
CA LEU A 155 -7.14 -16.94 -15.21
C LEU A 155 -8.55 -16.68 -14.72
N ASP A 156 -8.68 -16.38 -13.43
CA ASP A 156 -9.88 -15.78 -12.87
C ASP A 156 -9.96 -14.28 -13.20
N GLU A 157 -11.14 -13.69 -13.02
CA GLU A 157 -11.40 -12.30 -13.38
C GLU A 157 -10.50 -11.31 -12.61
N GLY A 158 -10.25 -11.55 -11.32
CA GLY A 158 -9.38 -10.69 -10.51
C GLY A 158 -7.94 -10.69 -11.01
N THR A 159 -7.41 -11.87 -11.37
CA THR A 159 -6.07 -12.00 -11.96
C THR A 159 -5.99 -11.33 -13.33
N LEU A 160 -7.04 -11.49 -14.16
CA LEU A 160 -7.09 -10.82 -15.46
C LEU A 160 -7.05 -9.29 -15.32
N LYS A 161 -7.85 -8.72 -14.41
CA LYS A 161 -7.85 -7.25 -14.15
C LYS A 161 -6.50 -6.73 -13.69
N LYS A 162 -5.80 -7.45 -12.82
CA LYS A 162 -4.42 -7.10 -12.41
C LYS A 162 -3.48 -7.10 -13.61
N ARG A 163 -3.57 -8.13 -14.45
CA ARG A 163 -2.70 -8.31 -15.63
C ARG A 163 -2.92 -7.24 -16.67
N GLU A 164 -4.18 -6.87 -16.95
CA GLU A 164 -4.53 -5.78 -17.88
C GLU A 164 -3.85 -4.45 -17.51
N LEU A 165 -3.80 -4.11 -16.23
CA LEU A 165 -3.12 -2.89 -15.77
C LEU A 165 -1.59 -2.99 -15.87
N SER A 166 -1.02 -4.15 -15.62
CA SER A 166 0.43 -4.34 -15.68
C SER A 166 0.98 -4.28 -17.12
N ILE A 167 0.20 -4.70 -18.12
CA ILE A 167 0.62 -4.75 -19.53
C ILE A 167 0.85 -3.34 -20.11
N GLY A 168 0.13 -2.34 -19.67
CA GLY A 168 0.27 -0.95 -20.15
C GLY A 168 1.55 -0.27 -19.70
N GLY A 169 2.27 -0.80 -18.74
CA GLY A 169 3.58 -0.33 -18.27
C GLY A 169 3.58 1.04 -17.56
N LYS A 170 2.59 1.89 -17.79
CA LYS A 170 2.57 3.29 -17.30
C LYS A 170 2.63 3.40 -15.79
N ALA A 171 1.88 2.61 -15.07
CA ALA A 171 1.82 2.71 -13.64
C ALA A 171 2.96 1.97 -12.95
N THR A 172 3.40 0.86 -13.55
CA THR A 172 4.66 0.21 -13.20
C THR A 172 5.83 1.20 -13.24
N ILE A 173 5.87 2.04 -14.28
CA ILE A 173 6.85 3.11 -14.44
C ILE A 173 6.64 4.18 -13.38
N ALA A 174 5.42 4.66 -13.18
CA ALA A 174 5.12 5.73 -12.22
C ALA A 174 5.55 5.37 -10.79
N LEU A 175 5.28 4.13 -10.34
CA LEU A 175 5.73 3.67 -9.02
C LEU A 175 7.26 3.55 -8.95
N ALA A 176 7.93 3.09 -10.01
CA ALA A 176 9.38 3.02 -10.08
C ALA A 176 10.02 4.42 -10.08
N GLU A 177 9.50 5.36 -10.88
CA GLU A 177 9.93 6.75 -10.90
C GLU A 177 9.73 7.43 -9.54
N LYS A 178 8.59 7.17 -8.89
CA LYS A 178 8.29 7.63 -7.54
C LYS A 178 9.31 7.10 -6.53
N SER A 179 9.69 5.82 -6.65
CA SER A 179 10.57 5.12 -5.70
C SER A 179 12.05 5.41 -5.92
N PHE A 180 12.47 5.60 -7.16
CA PHE A 180 13.88 5.79 -7.51
C PHE A 180 14.26 7.27 -7.65
N GLY A 181 13.27 8.15 -7.87
CA GLY A 181 13.49 9.56 -8.17
C GLY A 181 14.12 9.80 -9.54
N LEU A 182 13.92 8.86 -10.44
CA LEU A 182 14.31 8.94 -11.85
C LEU A 182 13.10 9.39 -12.67
N LYS A 183 13.32 9.88 -13.88
CA LYS A 183 12.28 10.26 -14.85
C LYS A 183 12.51 9.54 -16.16
N ASP A 184 11.44 9.41 -16.94
CA ASP A 184 11.47 8.84 -18.29
C ASP A 184 12.00 7.40 -18.32
N LEU A 185 11.64 6.61 -17.30
CA LEU A 185 12.04 5.20 -17.22
C LEU A 185 11.39 4.39 -18.35
N SER A 186 12.18 3.52 -18.96
CA SER A 186 11.67 2.54 -19.92
C SER A 186 11.08 1.32 -19.22
N PRO A 187 9.93 0.78 -19.66
CA PRO A 187 9.41 -0.49 -19.16
C PRO A 187 10.43 -1.65 -19.22
N LYS A 188 11.39 -1.57 -20.14
CA LYS A 188 12.44 -2.58 -20.32
C LYS A 188 13.40 -2.65 -19.14
N ASN A 189 13.58 -1.54 -18.43
CA ASN A 189 14.48 -1.45 -17.27
C ASN A 189 13.85 -2.01 -15.99
N ILE A 190 12.54 -2.33 -16.01
CA ILE A 190 11.81 -2.76 -14.84
C ILE A 190 11.51 -4.25 -14.94
N ALA A 191 11.92 -5.02 -13.93
CA ALA A 191 11.63 -6.44 -13.88
C ALA A 191 10.14 -6.73 -13.79
N LEU A 192 9.61 -7.51 -14.72
CA LEU A 192 8.26 -8.05 -14.72
C LEU A 192 8.21 -9.51 -14.23
N ASP A 193 9.37 -10.10 -14.01
CA ASP A 193 9.56 -11.46 -13.50
C ASP A 193 10.64 -11.42 -12.41
N ILE A 194 10.42 -12.14 -11.33
CA ILE A 194 11.36 -12.25 -10.20
C ILE A 194 12.71 -12.79 -10.67
N LYS A 195 12.73 -13.72 -11.61
CA LYS A 195 13.97 -14.28 -12.19
C LYS A 195 14.84 -13.24 -12.88
N ARG A 196 14.26 -12.14 -13.35
CA ARG A 196 15.00 -11.04 -13.97
C ARG A 196 15.64 -10.08 -12.97
N LEU A 197 15.26 -10.15 -11.69
CA LEU A 197 15.90 -9.39 -10.61
C LEU A 197 17.24 -10.01 -10.20
N THR A 198 17.47 -11.27 -10.54
CA THR A 198 18.66 -12.03 -10.16
C THR A 198 19.20 -12.79 -11.35
N GLU A 199 20.51 -12.92 -11.40
CA GLU A 199 21.16 -13.82 -12.33
C GLU A 199 21.16 -15.23 -11.73
N ASN A 200 20.70 -16.25 -12.50
CA ASN A 200 20.86 -17.67 -12.17
C ASN A 200 20.31 -18.18 -10.82
N ASN A 201 19.03 -18.04 -10.55
CA ASN A 201 18.39 -18.59 -9.32
C ASN A 201 18.95 -18.06 -7.98
N ASP A 202 19.46 -16.87 -7.98
CA ASP A 202 19.99 -16.23 -6.79
C ASP A 202 18.93 -15.87 -5.76
N TRP A 203 19.40 -15.38 -4.62
CA TRP A 203 18.58 -14.90 -3.54
C TRP A 203 18.00 -13.53 -3.84
N ILE A 204 16.72 -13.38 -3.55
CA ILE A 204 16.02 -12.09 -3.49
C ILE A 204 15.69 -11.74 -2.06
N ALA A 205 15.43 -10.49 -1.82
CA ALA A 205 14.89 -9.99 -0.57
C ALA A 205 13.53 -9.35 -0.82
N ILE A 206 12.56 -9.69 0.03
CA ILE A 206 11.30 -8.97 0.15
C ILE A 206 11.40 -8.11 1.41
N ILE A 207 11.25 -6.81 1.24
CA ILE A 207 11.33 -5.81 2.29
C ILE A 207 9.93 -5.26 2.52
N HIS A 208 9.47 -5.30 3.76
CA HIS A 208 8.28 -4.58 4.19
C HIS A 208 8.65 -3.64 5.33
N ALA A 209 8.34 -2.36 5.19
CA ALA A 209 8.60 -1.34 6.21
C ALA A 209 7.32 -0.56 6.50
N ASP A 210 7.10 -0.25 7.77
CA ASP A 210 5.89 0.41 8.24
C ASP A 210 6.22 1.35 9.42
N GLY A 211 5.61 2.53 9.44
CA GLY A 211 5.85 3.58 10.41
C GLY A 211 5.46 3.21 11.85
N ASN A 212 6.22 3.73 12.80
CA ASN A 212 5.94 3.57 14.22
C ASN A 212 5.11 4.75 14.76
N GLY A 213 4.08 4.45 15.56
CA GLY A 213 3.36 5.47 16.33
C GLY A 213 2.45 6.38 15.52
N LEU A 214 2.16 6.06 14.26
CA LEU A 214 1.31 6.87 13.36
C LEU A 214 -0.03 7.24 14.00
N GLY A 215 -0.71 6.28 14.65
CA GLY A 215 -2.00 6.53 15.29
C GLY A 215 -1.96 7.58 16.41
N GLN A 216 -0.86 7.65 17.16
CA GLN A 216 -0.69 8.65 18.23
C GLN A 216 -0.41 10.04 17.65
N ILE A 217 0.36 10.11 16.58
CA ILE A 217 0.68 11.38 15.92
C ILE A 217 -0.51 11.89 15.12
N LEU A 218 -1.23 11.01 14.45
CA LEU A 218 -2.42 11.34 13.67
C LEU A 218 -3.48 12.08 14.53
N SER A 219 -3.64 11.70 15.81
CA SER A 219 -4.56 12.36 16.71
C SER A 219 -4.25 13.85 16.92
N LYS A 220 -2.97 14.25 16.85
CA LYS A 220 -2.56 15.66 16.97
C LYS A 220 -2.92 16.50 15.75
N PHE A 221 -2.92 15.86 14.57
CA PHE A 221 -3.25 16.53 13.30
C PHE A 221 -4.72 16.41 12.91
N SER A 222 -5.49 15.59 13.63
CA SER A 222 -6.94 15.43 13.42
C SER A 222 -7.78 16.60 13.94
N SER A 223 -7.18 17.74 14.28
CA SER A 223 -7.91 18.92 14.81
C SER A 223 -8.67 19.67 13.70
N SER A 224 -8.25 19.58 12.44
CA SER A 224 -8.95 20.11 11.27
C SER A 224 -8.68 19.28 10.02
N MET A 225 -9.56 19.44 9.04
CA MET A 225 -9.45 18.74 7.75
C MET A 225 -8.15 19.11 7.02
N GLU A 226 -7.78 20.38 7.01
CA GLU A 226 -6.60 20.89 6.34
C GLU A 226 -5.32 20.32 6.97
N LYS A 227 -5.25 20.26 8.29
CA LYS A 227 -4.08 19.70 9.00
C LYS A 227 -3.93 18.21 8.74
N LEU A 228 -5.04 17.48 8.72
CA LEU A 228 -5.01 16.05 8.43
C LEU A 228 -4.55 15.75 6.99
N LYS A 229 -5.03 16.55 6.04
CA LYS A 229 -4.62 16.46 4.64
C LYS A 229 -3.14 16.79 4.46
N ASP A 230 -2.68 17.92 5.01
CA ASP A 230 -1.28 18.35 4.98
C ASP A 230 -0.35 17.29 5.61
N PHE A 231 -0.75 16.72 6.74
CA PHE A 231 -0.01 15.64 7.37
C PHE A 231 0.12 14.41 6.45
N SER A 232 -0.98 13.96 5.84
CA SER A 232 -0.98 12.81 4.94
C SER A 232 -0.08 13.03 3.71
N GLU A 233 -0.12 14.22 3.12
CA GLU A 233 0.71 14.60 1.98
C GLU A 233 2.21 14.66 2.37
N LYS A 234 2.54 15.26 3.51
CA LYS A 234 3.91 15.35 4.02
C LYS A 234 4.49 13.98 4.37
N LEU A 235 3.68 13.11 4.97
CA LEU A 235 4.08 11.74 5.27
C LEU A 235 4.41 10.96 3.98
N ASN A 236 3.53 11.00 3.00
CA ASN A 236 3.76 10.35 1.70
C ASN A 236 5.01 10.90 1.01
N GLN A 237 5.25 12.21 1.07
CA GLN A 237 6.48 12.83 0.55
C GLN A 237 7.73 12.36 1.29
N ALA A 238 7.67 12.19 2.62
CA ALA A 238 8.80 11.71 3.42
C ALA A 238 9.16 10.26 3.05
N THR A 239 8.16 9.39 2.93
CA THR A 239 8.31 8.00 2.50
C THR A 239 8.96 7.89 1.12
N CYS A 240 8.48 8.70 0.16
CA CYS A 240 9.08 8.74 -1.17
C CYS A 240 10.51 9.28 -1.15
N GLN A 241 10.81 10.29 -0.35
CA GLN A 241 12.15 10.85 -0.20
C GLN A 241 13.11 9.80 0.37
N ALA A 242 12.70 9.06 1.40
CA ALA A 242 13.49 8.00 2.00
C ALA A 242 13.80 6.87 1.00
N ALA A 243 12.80 6.42 0.24
CA ALA A 243 12.99 5.39 -0.79
C ALA A 243 13.98 5.83 -1.88
N ARG A 244 13.88 7.09 -2.34
CA ARG A 244 14.80 7.67 -3.33
C ARG A 244 16.22 7.79 -2.81
N ALA A 245 16.39 8.23 -1.58
CA ALA A 245 17.71 8.36 -0.97
C ALA A 245 18.37 6.99 -0.80
N ALA A 246 17.61 6.00 -0.32
CA ALA A 246 18.08 4.63 -0.20
C ALA A 246 18.49 4.04 -1.55
N PHE A 247 17.66 4.20 -2.58
CA PHE A 247 17.99 3.74 -3.92
C PHE A 247 19.29 4.37 -4.45
N LYS A 248 19.40 5.70 -4.40
CA LYS A 248 20.58 6.43 -4.88
C LYS A 248 21.88 6.08 -4.15
N LYS A 249 21.77 5.70 -2.86
CA LYS A 249 22.94 5.34 -2.06
C LYS A 249 23.46 3.95 -2.38
N VAL A 250 22.55 3.01 -2.67
CA VAL A 250 22.85 1.59 -2.85
C VAL A 250 23.07 1.24 -4.32
N TYR A 251 22.47 2.00 -5.23
CA TYR A 251 22.56 1.82 -6.67
C TYR A 251 23.01 3.13 -7.31
N THR A 252 24.29 3.19 -7.70
CA THR A 252 24.90 4.42 -8.22
C THR A 252 24.58 4.64 -9.70
N ALA A 253 24.77 5.88 -10.17
CA ALA A 253 24.59 6.20 -11.59
C ALA A 253 25.57 5.42 -12.51
N GLU A 254 26.70 4.96 -11.98
CA GLU A 254 27.67 4.14 -12.70
C GLU A 254 27.16 2.72 -12.97
N ASP A 255 26.27 2.22 -12.09
CA ASP A 255 25.59 0.93 -12.25
C ASP A 255 24.46 1.00 -13.31
N TYR A 256 24.04 2.22 -13.69
CA TYR A 256 22.95 2.47 -14.61
C TYR A 256 23.44 2.88 -15.99
N THR A 257 23.53 1.93 -16.89
CA THR A 257 23.65 2.22 -18.33
C THR A 257 22.26 2.21 -18.97
N GLN A 258 21.82 3.36 -19.47
CA GLN A 258 20.44 3.65 -19.92
C GLN A 258 19.83 2.63 -20.90
N ASP A 259 20.62 1.83 -21.59
CA ASP A 259 20.13 1.07 -22.75
C ASP A 259 19.83 -0.42 -22.52
N SER A 260 20.22 -1.04 -21.42
CA SER A 260 20.03 -2.50 -21.30
C SER A 260 19.95 -3.10 -19.89
N SER A 261 20.20 -2.35 -18.82
CA SER A 261 20.21 -2.93 -17.48
C SER A 261 18.82 -2.90 -16.83
N ILE A 262 18.40 -4.05 -16.30
CA ILE A 262 17.21 -4.15 -15.46
C ILE A 262 17.61 -3.71 -14.04
N PHE A 263 16.84 -2.81 -13.45
CA PHE A 263 17.05 -2.45 -12.05
C PHE A 263 16.92 -3.66 -11.13
N PRO A 264 17.87 -3.85 -10.21
CA PRO A 264 17.81 -4.94 -9.24
C PRO A 264 16.79 -4.66 -8.10
N PHE A 265 15.87 -3.74 -8.33
CA PHE A 265 14.81 -3.30 -7.42
C PHE A 265 13.46 -3.31 -8.11
N ARG A 266 12.46 -3.77 -7.39
CA ARG A 266 11.07 -3.72 -7.81
C ARG A 266 10.18 -3.19 -6.69
N PRO A 267 9.76 -1.93 -6.74
CA PRO A 267 8.78 -1.41 -5.79
C PRO A 267 7.41 -2.05 -6.04
N VAL A 268 6.72 -2.38 -4.96
CA VAL A 268 5.37 -2.97 -4.97
C VAL A 268 4.38 -2.05 -4.30
N VAL A 269 4.73 -1.50 -3.14
CA VAL A 269 3.93 -0.51 -2.41
C VAL A 269 4.84 0.63 -1.99
N LEU A 270 4.39 1.86 -2.18
CA LEU A 270 5.05 3.06 -1.64
C LEU A 270 4.00 4.15 -1.43
N GLY A 271 3.53 4.30 -0.21
CA GLY A 271 2.54 5.33 0.11
C GLY A 271 2.16 5.37 1.58
N GLY A 272 1.77 6.55 2.05
CA GLY A 272 1.57 6.76 3.48
C GLY A 272 2.86 6.53 4.24
N ASP A 273 2.86 5.60 5.19
CA ASP A 273 4.02 5.13 5.96
C ASP A 273 4.51 3.74 5.54
N ASP A 274 3.82 3.12 4.56
CA ASP A 274 4.12 1.77 4.08
C ASP A 274 5.07 1.76 2.89
N MET A 275 6.04 0.85 2.92
CA MET A 275 6.90 0.53 1.79
C MET A 275 7.06 -0.98 1.65
N THR A 276 6.81 -1.50 0.45
CA THR A 276 7.16 -2.88 0.08
C THR A 276 8.05 -2.86 -1.17
N MET A 277 9.22 -3.45 -1.05
CA MET A 277 10.23 -3.51 -2.10
C MET A 277 10.75 -4.92 -2.27
N ILE A 278 10.94 -5.35 -3.52
CA ILE A 278 11.66 -6.59 -3.85
C ILE A 278 13.00 -6.17 -4.45
N CYS A 279 14.08 -6.78 -4.02
CA CYS A 279 15.39 -6.48 -4.59
C CYS A 279 16.32 -7.69 -4.59
N LYS A 280 17.46 -7.56 -5.27
CA LYS A 280 18.57 -8.49 -5.14
C LYS A 280 19.02 -8.56 -3.68
N ALA A 281 19.16 -9.76 -3.13
CA ALA A 281 19.38 -9.96 -1.68
C ALA A 281 20.60 -9.21 -1.12
N SER A 282 21.68 -9.10 -1.91
CA SER A 282 22.91 -8.42 -1.51
C SER A 282 22.73 -6.91 -1.23
N LEU A 283 21.65 -6.30 -1.75
CA LEU A 283 21.41 -4.86 -1.63
C LEU A 283 20.42 -4.50 -0.49
N ALA A 284 19.75 -5.50 0.08
CA ALA A 284 18.59 -5.28 0.93
C ALA A 284 18.92 -4.61 2.28
N LEU A 285 19.98 -5.04 2.96
CA LEU A 285 20.33 -4.51 4.28
C LEU A 285 20.77 -3.04 4.19
N ASP A 286 21.62 -2.73 3.21
CA ASP A 286 22.09 -1.36 3.00
C ASP A 286 20.94 -0.44 2.57
N TYR A 287 20.04 -0.93 1.71
CA TYR A 287 18.84 -0.20 1.31
C TYR A 287 17.96 0.12 2.52
N VAL A 288 17.64 -0.87 3.35
CA VAL A 288 16.76 -0.70 4.51
C VAL A 288 17.39 0.23 5.55
N LYS A 289 18.70 0.09 5.81
CA LYS A 289 19.41 0.98 6.73
C LYS A 289 19.25 2.44 6.32
N VAL A 290 19.57 2.77 5.08
CA VAL A 290 19.45 4.15 4.58
C VAL A 290 17.99 4.61 4.55
N TYR A 291 17.06 3.73 4.14
CA TYR A 291 15.63 4.04 4.13
C TYR A 291 15.12 4.46 5.51
N LEU A 292 15.45 3.70 6.57
CA LEU A 292 15.01 4.00 7.93
C LEU A 292 15.60 5.30 8.46
N GLU A 293 16.91 5.54 8.23
CA GLU A 293 17.60 6.78 8.61
C GLU A 293 16.98 8.01 7.90
N GLU A 294 16.76 7.90 6.60
CA GLU A 294 16.20 8.99 5.80
C GLU A 294 14.69 9.20 6.07
N PHE A 295 13.94 8.16 6.39
CA PHE A 295 12.54 8.30 6.81
C PHE A 295 12.42 9.11 8.10
N GLU A 296 13.28 8.84 9.10
CA GLU A 296 13.32 9.65 10.33
C GLU A 296 13.67 11.10 10.02
N ASN A 297 14.71 11.33 9.22
CA ASN A 297 15.16 12.67 8.85
C ASN A 297 14.07 13.44 8.09
N ALA A 298 13.48 12.82 7.08
CA ALA A 298 12.45 13.44 6.25
C ALA A 298 11.16 13.75 7.02
N THR A 299 10.74 12.85 7.92
CA THR A 299 9.57 13.10 8.76
C THR A 299 9.82 14.21 9.78
N ARG A 300 11.00 14.28 10.40
CA ARG A 300 11.39 15.40 11.28
C ARG A 300 11.40 16.74 10.55
N GLN A 301 11.91 16.78 9.33
CA GLN A 301 11.93 17.99 8.50
C GLN A 301 10.54 18.45 8.10
N LYS A 302 9.66 17.52 7.69
CA LYS A 302 8.35 17.86 7.12
C LYS A 302 7.25 18.04 8.16
N LEU A 303 7.29 17.27 9.24
CA LEU A 303 6.27 17.28 10.30
C LEU A 303 6.67 18.08 11.54
N GLY A 304 7.93 18.54 11.60
CA GLY A 304 8.53 19.18 12.76
C GLY A 304 9.33 18.21 13.63
N ALA A 305 10.40 18.71 14.25
CA ALA A 305 11.36 17.89 14.99
C ALA A 305 10.73 17.03 16.11
N GLU A 306 9.68 17.55 16.76
CA GLU A 306 8.95 16.87 17.83
C GLU A 306 7.94 15.82 17.34
N ASN A 307 7.61 15.82 16.04
CA ASN A 307 6.63 14.94 15.39
C ASN A 307 7.29 13.98 14.41
N GLY A 308 8.64 13.88 14.44
CA GLY A 308 9.37 12.92 13.63
C GLY A 308 8.92 11.50 13.92
N LEU A 309 8.76 10.71 12.86
CA LEU A 309 8.37 9.30 12.92
C LEU A 309 9.60 8.43 12.76
N THR A 310 9.57 7.27 13.37
CA THR A 310 10.47 6.14 13.11
C THR A 310 9.74 5.07 12.33
N ALA A 311 10.46 4.12 11.77
CA ALA A 311 9.85 2.98 11.08
C ALA A 311 10.54 1.67 11.44
N CYS A 312 9.82 0.56 11.35
CA CYS A 312 10.39 -0.76 11.45
C CYS A 312 10.32 -1.48 10.12
N ALA A 313 11.28 -2.35 9.86
CA ALA A 313 11.32 -3.14 8.64
C ALA A 313 11.53 -4.62 8.92
N GLY A 314 10.88 -5.46 8.10
CA GLY A 314 11.12 -6.89 8.01
C GLY A 314 11.73 -7.24 6.65
N ILE A 315 12.74 -8.09 6.63
CA ILE A 315 13.38 -8.56 5.41
C ILE A 315 13.34 -10.08 5.35
N ALA A 316 12.64 -10.63 4.36
CA ALA A 316 12.65 -12.05 4.05
C ALA A 316 13.61 -12.32 2.90
N PHE A 317 14.71 -13.05 3.16
CA PHE A 317 15.61 -13.55 2.13
C PHE A 317 15.13 -14.91 1.65
N ILE A 318 14.74 -15.00 0.38
CA ILE A 318 14.19 -16.21 -0.24
C ILE A 318 14.88 -16.51 -1.56
N LYS A 319 14.81 -17.76 -2.01
CA LYS A 319 15.19 -18.11 -3.39
C LYS A 319 14.15 -17.56 -4.37
N SER A 320 14.56 -17.18 -5.57
CA SER A 320 13.66 -16.67 -6.62
C SER A 320 12.57 -17.67 -7.03
N SER A 321 12.75 -18.96 -6.74
CA SER A 321 11.78 -20.04 -6.96
C SER A 321 10.83 -20.27 -5.77
N TYR A 322 11.07 -19.62 -4.63
CA TYR A 322 10.22 -19.77 -3.43
C TYR A 322 8.87 -19.06 -3.66
N PRO A 323 7.74 -19.61 -3.18
CA PRO A 323 6.45 -18.97 -3.33
C PRO A 323 6.43 -17.58 -2.70
N PHE A 324 6.13 -16.56 -3.51
CA PHE A 324 6.27 -15.16 -3.14
C PHE A 324 5.41 -14.78 -1.92
N HIS A 325 4.16 -15.24 -1.87
CA HIS A 325 3.25 -14.89 -0.78
C HIS A 325 3.79 -15.30 0.61
N TYR A 326 4.43 -16.47 0.73
CA TYR A 326 5.07 -16.86 2.01
C TYR A 326 6.26 -15.96 2.36
N GLY A 327 7.02 -15.51 1.35
CA GLY A 327 8.11 -14.57 1.55
C GLY A 327 7.61 -13.20 2.01
N TYR A 328 6.48 -12.74 1.46
CA TYR A 328 5.84 -11.50 1.88
C TYR A 328 5.28 -11.61 3.32
N ASP A 329 4.52 -12.66 3.61
CA ASP A 329 3.96 -12.91 4.96
C ASP A 329 5.07 -12.98 6.02
N LEU A 330 6.22 -13.55 5.65
CA LEU A 330 7.39 -13.59 6.51
C LEU A 330 7.96 -12.17 6.73
N ALA A 331 8.10 -11.36 5.69
CA ALA A 331 8.60 -9.99 5.80
C ALA A 331 7.68 -9.12 6.67
N GLU A 332 6.36 -9.23 6.52
CA GLU A 332 5.36 -8.55 7.35
C GLU A 332 5.43 -9.01 8.82
N THR A 333 5.54 -10.34 9.04
CA THR A 333 5.71 -10.89 10.38
C THR A 333 6.99 -10.36 11.04
N LEU A 334 8.11 -10.33 10.32
CA LEU A 334 9.38 -9.80 10.81
C LEU A 334 9.28 -8.30 11.13
N CYS A 335 8.60 -7.50 10.29
CA CYS A 335 8.33 -6.09 10.57
C CYS A 335 7.52 -5.93 11.86
N THR A 336 6.48 -6.73 12.05
CA THR A 336 5.66 -6.75 13.26
C THR A 336 6.50 -7.10 14.49
N GLN A 337 7.38 -8.11 14.41
CA GLN A 337 8.27 -8.46 15.49
C GLN A 337 9.30 -7.36 15.78
N ALA A 338 9.85 -6.72 14.74
CA ALA A 338 10.72 -5.57 14.92
C ALA A 338 10.02 -4.43 15.69
N LYS A 339 8.74 -4.16 15.39
CA LYS A 339 7.91 -3.18 16.13
C LYS A 339 7.69 -3.57 17.59
N ILE A 340 7.48 -4.85 17.89
CA ILE A 340 7.33 -5.34 19.28
C ILE A 340 8.63 -5.14 20.05
N VAL A 341 9.76 -5.54 19.46
CA VAL A 341 11.08 -5.40 20.08
C VAL A 341 11.44 -3.93 20.29
N SER A 342 11.20 -3.05 19.30
CA SER A 342 11.52 -1.63 19.41
C SER A 342 10.72 -0.92 20.52
N LYS A 343 9.52 -1.39 20.83
CA LYS A 343 8.65 -0.89 21.92
C LYS A 343 8.99 -1.45 23.30
N ASN A 344 9.95 -2.37 23.39
CA ASN A 344 10.39 -2.90 24.70
C ASN A 344 10.95 -1.76 25.56
N PRO A 345 10.50 -1.57 26.82
CA PRO A 345 10.98 -0.51 27.70
C PRO A 345 12.50 -0.49 27.90
N LEU A 346 13.15 -1.66 27.83
CA LEU A 346 14.61 -1.77 27.95
C LEU A 346 15.34 -1.19 26.71
N ILE A 347 14.68 -1.16 25.56
CA ILE A 347 15.24 -0.64 24.30
C ILE A 347 14.80 0.81 24.09
N GLN A 348 13.53 1.11 24.36
CA GLN A 348 12.97 2.44 24.16
C GLN A 348 13.55 3.48 25.12
N LYS A 349 14.05 3.08 26.30
CA LYS A 349 14.59 3.95 27.36
C LYS A 349 13.87 5.30 27.42
N ASP A 350 14.51 6.40 27.20
CA ASP A 350 13.93 7.74 27.33
C ASP A 350 13.37 8.32 26.01
N ALA A 351 13.26 7.51 24.96
CA ALA A 351 12.78 8.00 23.66
C ALA A 351 11.25 8.15 23.65
N LYS A 352 10.76 9.32 23.20
CA LYS A 352 9.32 9.55 22.97
C LYS A 352 8.71 8.56 22.00
N ASN A 353 9.50 8.12 21.01
CA ASN A 353 9.12 7.16 19.99
C ASN A 353 9.97 5.91 20.09
N ALA A 354 9.39 4.75 19.79
CA ALA A 354 10.16 3.52 19.62
C ALA A 354 11.23 3.73 18.52
N PRO A 355 12.49 3.27 18.70
CA PRO A 355 13.53 3.45 17.69
C PRO A 355 13.20 2.68 16.41
N SER A 356 13.73 3.14 15.29
CA SER A 356 13.72 2.37 14.05
C SER A 356 14.47 1.06 14.24
N SER A 357 13.92 -0.01 13.73
CA SER A 357 14.54 -1.33 13.85
C SER A 357 14.27 -2.21 12.63
N VAL A 358 15.16 -3.16 12.42
CA VAL A 358 15.04 -4.14 11.33
C VAL A 358 15.17 -5.54 11.90
N MET A 359 14.32 -6.44 11.40
CA MET A 359 14.43 -7.88 11.64
C MET A 359 14.48 -8.60 10.30
N PHE A 360 15.32 -9.60 10.18
CA PHE A 360 15.47 -10.34 8.94
C PHE A 360 15.60 -11.83 9.18
N TYR A 361 15.20 -12.60 8.16
CA TYR A 361 15.33 -14.05 8.17
C TYR A 361 15.66 -14.57 6.77
N LYS A 362 16.55 -15.55 6.70
CA LYS A 362 16.91 -16.25 5.48
C LYS A 362 16.28 -17.63 5.46
N VAL A 363 15.33 -17.84 4.53
CA VAL A 363 14.66 -19.12 4.37
C VAL A 363 15.64 -20.12 3.77
N GLN A 364 16.12 -21.06 4.57
CA GLN A 364 16.93 -22.14 4.07
C GLN A 364 16.02 -23.12 3.32
N ALA A 365 16.34 -23.43 2.07
CA ALA A 365 15.69 -24.55 1.41
C ALA A 365 16.04 -25.82 2.18
N ALA A 366 15.05 -26.64 2.49
CA ALA A 366 15.32 -28.02 2.87
C ALA A 366 16.06 -28.68 1.71
N SER A 367 17.27 -29.13 1.99
CA SER A 367 18.12 -29.88 1.06
C SER A 367 17.49 -31.20 0.73
#